data_a8857c86d713730b49aa18d470f94d9b
#
_entry.id   a8857c86d713730b49aa18d470f94d9b
#
_cell.length_a   1.000
_cell.length_b   1.000
_cell.length_c   1.000
_cell.angle_alpha   90.00
_cell.angle_beta   90.00
_cell.angle_gamma   90.00
#
_symmetry.space_group_name_H-M   'P 1'
#
loop_
_entity.id
_entity.type
_entity.pdbx_description
1 polymer ?
#
loop_
_entity_poly.entity_id
_entity_poly.type
_entity_poly.pdbx_seq_one_letter_code
_entity_poly.pdbx_strand_id
1 'polypeptide(L)'
;SMAALMKLHDEGKFKLDATLADYLPRFRRSNKRDIPMYDLLTHQGRLIPYITFYQKALRKNGSYKWATINKDSSGLFPIRLGDSMYLHRKYPDKIVRGIRKSPLREEKSYVYSDFFFILAPRVVESMIDEDFASYLQKHFYDPLGATTVTYNPLLKYPPSSIVPTENDYLFRNKPVHGTVHDENASM
;
A
#
# COMPACT_ATOMS: atom_id res chain seq x y z
N SER A 1 -5.61 1.80 -7.52
CA SER A 1 -6.17 2.82 -6.57
C SER A 1 -6.87 3.95 -7.30
N MET A 2 -6.27 4.49 -8.39
CA MET A 2 -6.85 5.64 -9.10
C MET A 2 -8.26 5.36 -9.61
N ALA A 3 -8.51 4.25 -10.31
CA ALA A 3 -9.83 3.92 -10.83
C ALA A 3 -10.92 3.92 -9.73
N ALA A 4 -10.61 3.37 -8.55
CA ALA A 4 -11.53 3.40 -7.41
C ALA A 4 -11.82 4.82 -6.93
N LEU A 5 -10.78 5.67 -6.81
CA LEU A 5 -10.97 7.07 -6.40
C LEU A 5 -11.76 7.87 -7.45
N MET A 6 -11.51 7.64 -8.74
CA MET A 6 -12.28 8.29 -9.82
C MET A 6 -13.77 7.90 -9.74
N LYS A 7 -14.06 6.61 -9.61
CA LYS A 7 -15.45 6.15 -9.45
C LYS A 7 -16.13 6.74 -8.22
N LEU A 8 -15.43 6.76 -7.08
CA LEU A 8 -15.96 7.35 -5.84
C LEU A 8 -16.13 8.87 -5.97
N HIS A 9 -15.31 9.54 -6.79
CA HIS A 9 -15.48 10.95 -7.12
C HIS A 9 -16.74 11.18 -7.96
N ASP A 10 -16.98 10.37 -8.98
CA ASP A 10 -18.19 10.43 -9.81
C ASP A 10 -19.45 10.17 -8.98
N GLU A 11 -19.33 9.32 -7.95
CA GLU A 11 -20.41 9.06 -6.97
C GLU A 11 -20.57 10.17 -5.90
N GLY A 12 -19.73 11.23 -5.94
CA GLY A 12 -19.76 12.32 -4.96
C GLY A 12 -19.22 11.98 -3.58
N LYS A 13 -18.67 10.77 -3.39
CA LYS A 13 -18.11 10.30 -2.11
C LYS A 13 -16.68 10.78 -1.88
N PHE A 14 -15.88 10.87 -2.94
CA PHE A 14 -14.51 11.36 -2.89
C PHE A 14 -14.42 12.79 -3.41
N LYS A 15 -13.85 13.70 -2.61
CA LYS A 15 -13.72 15.11 -2.95
C LYS A 15 -12.24 15.49 -3.00
N LEU A 16 -11.83 16.19 -4.06
CA LEU A 16 -10.46 16.61 -4.27
C LEU A 16 -9.99 17.71 -3.31
N ASP A 17 -10.90 18.54 -2.84
CA ASP A 17 -10.68 19.62 -1.88
C ASP A 17 -10.73 19.15 -0.41
N ALA A 18 -11.30 17.98 -0.14
CA ALA A 18 -11.26 17.39 1.19
C ALA A 18 -9.82 17.03 1.60
N THR A 19 -9.58 17.02 2.90
CA THR A 19 -8.24 16.78 3.46
C THR A 19 -7.97 15.30 3.75
N LEU A 20 -6.70 14.96 3.93
CA LEU A 20 -6.31 13.60 4.34
C LEU A 20 -6.98 13.18 5.67
N ALA A 21 -7.16 14.12 6.59
CA ALA A 21 -7.76 13.85 7.90
C ALA A 21 -9.28 13.62 7.84
N ASP A 22 -9.95 14.07 6.78
CA ASP A 22 -11.38 13.81 6.57
C ASP A 22 -11.62 12.33 6.26
N TYR A 23 -10.77 11.72 5.43
CA TYR A 23 -10.84 10.30 5.09
C TYR A 23 -10.13 9.39 6.10
N LEU A 24 -9.01 9.86 6.66
CA LEU A 24 -8.22 9.07 7.63
C LEU A 24 -8.11 9.82 8.97
N PRO A 25 -9.08 9.64 9.90
CA PRO A 25 -9.13 10.38 11.17
C PRO A 25 -7.87 10.25 12.04
N ARG A 26 -7.09 9.18 11.87
CA ARG A 26 -5.79 9.01 12.54
C ARG A 26 -4.77 10.08 12.16
N PHE A 27 -4.98 10.83 11.07
CA PHE A 27 -4.12 11.96 10.65
C PHE A 27 -4.51 13.31 11.26
N ARG A 28 -5.64 13.43 12.00
CA ARG A 28 -6.09 14.69 12.65
C ARG A 28 -5.04 15.34 13.54
N ARG A 29 -4.14 14.53 14.15
CA ARG A 29 -3.02 15.01 14.97
C ARG A 29 -1.67 14.86 14.25
N SER A 30 -1.64 15.14 12.95
CA SER A 30 -0.45 15.05 12.11
C SER A 30 -0.21 16.38 11.41
N ASN A 31 1.03 16.67 11.06
CA ASN A 31 1.40 17.78 10.17
C ASN A 31 0.81 17.62 8.74
N LYS A 32 0.15 16.52 8.45
CA LYS A 32 -0.47 16.19 7.16
C LYS A 32 -2.00 16.30 7.18
N ARG A 33 -2.59 16.72 8.32
CA ARG A 33 -4.05 16.72 8.50
C ARG A 33 -4.78 17.54 7.43
N ASP A 34 -4.24 18.72 7.11
CA ASP A 34 -4.88 19.73 6.27
C ASP A 34 -4.41 19.65 4.79
N ILE A 35 -3.70 18.59 4.38
CA ILE A 35 -3.28 18.43 2.98
C ILE A 35 -4.50 17.99 2.16
N PRO A 36 -4.90 18.78 1.13
CA PRO A 36 -5.99 18.40 0.24
C PRO A 36 -5.66 17.13 -0.57
N MET A 37 -6.68 16.36 -0.90
CA MET A 37 -6.52 15.17 -1.74
C MET A 37 -5.90 15.50 -3.10
N TYR A 38 -6.28 16.64 -3.69
CA TYR A 38 -5.67 17.13 -4.94
C TYR A 38 -4.14 17.23 -4.84
N ASP A 39 -3.62 17.85 -3.77
CA ASP A 39 -2.18 18.01 -3.59
C ASP A 39 -1.46 16.65 -3.40
N LEU A 40 -2.12 15.69 -2.75
CA LEU A 40 -1.58 14.34 -2.58
C LEU A 40 -1.53 13.57 -3.91
N LEU A 41 -2.60 13.62 -4.69
CA LEU A 41 -2.70 12.96 -5.98
C LEU A 41 -1.74 13.54 -7.02
N THR A 42 -1.47 14.84 -6.95
CA THR A 42 -0.56 15.54 -7.86
C THR A 42 0.87 15.64 -7.35
N HIS A 43 1.20 14.95 -6.24
CA HIS A 43 2.53 14.97 -5.61
C HIS A 43 3.01 16.37 -5.17
N GLN A 44 2.08 17.27 -4.83
CA GLN A 44 2.34 18.63 -4.36
C GLN A 44 2.10 18.81 -2.85
N GLY A 45 1.74 17.73 -2.14
CA GLY A 45 1.42 17.73 -0.71
C GLY A 45 2.64 17.84 0.22
N ARG A 46 3.79 18.27 -0.27
CA ARG A 46 5.05 18.44 0.49
C ARG A 46 5.55 17.15 1.17
N LEU A 47 5.08 15.99 0.73
CA LEU A 47 5.55 14.72 1.26
C LEU A 47 7.00 14.48 0.85
N ILE A 48 7.78 13.82 1.72
CA ILE A 48 9.08 13.28 1.32
C ILE A 48 8.86 12.11 0.35
N PRO A 49 9.82 11.80 -0.54
CA PRO A 49 9.66 10.79 -1.58
C PRO A 49 9.26 9.42 -1.04
N TYR A 50 10.02 8.87 -0.10
CA TYR A 50 9.79 7.53 0.47
C TYR A 50 10.45 7.38 1.84
N ILE A 51 10.11 6.29 2.51
CA ILE A 51 10.81 5.76 3.69
C ILE A 51 11.05 4.28 3.40
N THR A 52 12.27 3.80 3.53
CA THR A 52 12.64 2.39 3.32
C THR A 52 12.14 1.52 4.48
N PHE A 53 10.81 1.27 4.50
CA PHE A 53 10.20 0.47 5.57
C PHE A 53 10.72 -0.96 5.61
N TYR A 54 11.01 -1.56 4.44
CA TYR A 54 11.58 -2.90 4.35
C TYR A 54 12.92 -3.02 5.07
N GLN A 55 13.78 -1.99 5.00
CA GLN A 55 15.05 -1.99 5.73
C GLN A 55 14.86 -2.03 7.26
N LYS A 56 13.76 -1.45 7.75
CA LYS A 56 13.40 -1.52 9.18
C LYS A 56 13.00 -2.92 9.64
N ALA A 57 12.66 -3.80 8.70
CA ALA A 57 12.38 -5.21 8.97
C ALA A 57 13.64 -6.07 9.03
N LEU A 58 14.78 -5.53 8.60
CA LEU A 58 16.08 -6.21 8.60
C LEU A 58 16.90 -5.87 9.84
N ARG A 59 17.77 -6.79 10.23
CA ARG A 59 18.87 -6.58 11.18
C ARG A 59 20.08 -6.02 10.42
N LYS A 60 21.10 -5.55 11.14
CA LYS A 60 22.36 -5.04 10.55
C LYS A 60 23.10 -6.05 9.67
N ASN A 61 22.93 -7.33 9.95
CA ASN A 61 23.51 -8.43 9.15
C ASN A 61 22.65 -8.86 7.96
N GLY A 62 21.60 -8.12 7.62
CA GLY A 62 20.69 -8.44 6.52
C GLY A 62 19.63 -9.50 6.83
N SER A 63 19.67 -10.17 7.98
CA SER A 63 18.63 -11.15 8.34
C SER A 63 17.34 -10.47 8.78
N TYR A 64 16.20 -11.14 8.61
CA TYR A 64 14.90 -10.62 9.04
C TYR A 64 14.78 -10.55 10.57
N LYS A 65 14.10 -9.52 11.05
CA LYS A 65 13.66 -9.47 12.45
C LYS A 65 12.53 -10.46 12.63
N TRP A 66 12.70 -11.45 13.51
CA TRP A 66 11.71 -12.50 13.78
C TRP A 66 10.33 -11.95 14.20
N ALA A 67 10.29 -10.80 14.88
CA ALA A 67 9.04 -10.13 15.27
C ALA A 67 8.37 -9.37 14.11
N THR A 68 8.97 -9.37 12.92
CA THR A 68 8.45 -8.66 11.74
C THR A 68 8.14 -9.62 10.60
N ILE A 69 9.03 -10.56 10.34
CA ILE A 69 8.90 -11.53 9.24
C ILE A 69 9.15 -12.94 9.79
N ASN A 70 8.28 -13.87 9.40
CA ASN A 70 8.38 -15.29 9.72
C ASN A 70 8.38 -16.12 8.43
N LYS A 71 8.92 -17.34 8.50
CA LYS A 71 8.93 -18.30 7.38
C LYS A 71 7.56 -18.95 7.16
N ASP A 72 6.78 -19.09 8.22
CA ASP A 72 5.49 -19.75 8.21
C ASP A 72 4.34 -18.77 8.41
N SER A 73 3.23 -19.04 7.70
CA SER A 73 1.98 -18.30 7.91
C SER A 73 1.37 -18.66 9.26
N SER A 74 0.80 -17.67 9.93
CA SER A 74 0.07 -17.84 11.18
C SER A 74 -0.89 -16.66 11.42
N GLY A 75 -1.73 -16.74 12.46
CA GLY A 75 -2.60 -15.62 12.85
C GLY A 75 -1.84 -14.33 13.21
N LEU A 76 -0.55 -14.40 13.56
CA LEU A 76 0.30 -13.24 13.76
C LEU A 76 1.01 -12.79 12.47
N PHE A 77 1.26 -13.69 11.55
CA PHE A 77 1.99 -13.48 10.30
C PHE A 77 1.16 -13.92 9.07
N PRO A 78 0.02 -13.27 8.79
CA PRO A 78 -0.87 -13.69 7.70
C PRO A 78 -0.50 -13.10 6.33
N ILE A 79 0.31 -12.02 6.27
CA ILE A 79 0.54 -11.27 5.04
C ILE A 79 1.71 -11.87 4.28
N ARG A 80 1.43 -12.47 3.12
CA ARG A 80 2.46 -13.09 2.28
C ARG A 80 3.24 -12.04 1.51
N LEU A 81 4.57 -12.00 1.68
CA LEU A 81 5.50 -11.16 0.92
C LEU A 81 6.24 -11.94 -0.19
N GLY A 82 6.24 -13.24 -0.10
CA GLY A 82 6.92 -14.16 -1.01
C GLY A 82 6.89 -15.58 -0.48
N ASP A 83 7.61 -16.50 -1.12
CA ASP A 83 7.70 -17.88 -0.66
C ASP A 83 8.40 -17.96 0.69
N SER A 84 7.78 -18.64 1.67
CA SER A 84 8.28 -18.74 3.04
C SER A 84 8.66 -17.37 3.65
N MET A 85 7.80 -16.35 3.40
CA MET A 85 8.02 -15.01 3.88
C MET A 85 6.70 -14.33 4.20
N TYR A 86 6.39 -14.23 5.49
CA TYR A 86 5.12 -13.70 5.99
C TYR A 86 5.35 -12.57 6.97
N LEU A 87 4.66 -11.45 6.72
CA LEU A 87 4.75 -10.23 7.51
C LEU A 87 3.78 -10.26 8.70
N HIS A 88 4.21 -9.70 9.81
CA HIS A 88 3.40 -9.53 11.00
C HIS A 88 2.21 -8.59 10.74
N ARG A 89 0.98 -9.02 11.11
CA ARG A 89 -0.29 -8.31 10.84
C ARG A 89 -0.34 -6.83 11.27
N LYS A 90 0.47 -6.42 12.24
CA LYS A 90 0.54 -5.02 12.71
C LYS A 90 1.58 -4.18 11.98
N TYR A 91 2.30 -4.73 11.01
CA TYR A 91 3.35 -3.98 10.33
C TYR A 91 2.80 -2.89 9.40
N PRO A 92 1.72 -3.11 8.63
CA PRO A 92 1.07 -2.05 7.85
C PRO A 92 0.67 -0.83 8.70
N ASP A 93 0.25 -1.03 9.94
CA ASP A 93 -0.02 0.09 10.86
C ASP A 93 1.24 0.83 11.32
N LYS A 94 2.40 0.15 11.39
CA LYS A 94 3.69 0.81 11.63
C LYS A 94 4.09 1.69 10.45
N ILE A 95 3.83 1.24 9.20
CA ILE A 95 4.05 2.02 7.98
C ILE A 95 3.20 3.30 8.03
N VAL A 96 1.89 3.17 8.23
CA VAL A 96 0.98 4.33 8.35
C VAL A 96 1.43 5.29 9.45
N ARG A 97 1.86 4.77 10.61
CA ARG A 97 2.42 5.58 11.69
C ARG A 97 3.71 6.29 11.27
N GLY A 98 4.58 5.62 10.50
CA GLY A 98 5.81 6.20 9.95
C GLY A 98 5.51 7.36 9.01
N ILE A 99 4.58 7.16 8.07
CA ILE A 99 4.11 8.21 7.16
C ILE A 99 3.52 9.38 7.94
N ARG A 100 2.63 9.12 8.91
CA ARG A 100 2.00 10.15 9.73
C ARG A 100 3.00 11.03 10.48
N LYS A 101 4.11 10.44 10.96
CA LYS A 101 5.16 11.12 11.74
C LYS A 101 6.27 11.72 10.90
N SER A 102 6.33 11.42 9.61
CA SER A 102 7.41 11.92 8.75
C SER A 102 7.33 13.46 8.63
N PRO A 103 8.46 14.13 8.42
CA PRO A 103 8.47 15.57 8.17
C PRO A 103 7.76 15.89 6.85
N LEU A 104 7.31 17.14 6.71
CA LEU A 104 6.97 17.73 5.43
C LEU A 104 8.18 18.49 4.89
N ARG A 105 8.29 18.57 3.57
CA ARG A 105 9.24 19.45 2.90
C ARG A 105 8.85 20.92 3.15
N GLU A 106 9.81 21.80 3.12
CA GLU A 106 9.57 23.24 3.33
C GLU A 106 8.80 23.85 2.17
N GLU A 107 9.22 23.55 0.94
CA GLU A 107 8.62 24.09 -0.27
C GLU A 107 7.47 23.22 -0.80
N LYS A 108 6.41 23.90 -1.26
CA LYS A 108 5.34 23.28 -2.03
C LYS A 108 5.75 23.22 -3.50
N SER A 109 6.28 22.08 -3.93
CA SER A 109 6.67 21.81 -5.31
C SER A 109 6.37 20.35 -5.63
N TYR A 110 6.31 20.02 -6.92
CA TYR A 110 6.16 18.63 -7.36
C TYR A 110 7.36 17.80 -6.89
N VAL A 111 7.08 16.79 -6.08
CA VAL A 111 8.04 15.75 -5.72
C VAL A 111 7.27 14.44 -5.60
N TYR A 112 7.57 13.50 -6.48
CA TYR A 112 6.99 12.17 -6.43
C TYR A 112 7.13 11.55 -5.04
N SER A 113 6.04 11.02 -4.50
CA SER A 113 6.01 10.38 -3.18
C SER A 113 5.10 9.15 -3.21
N ASP A 114 5.60 8.03 -2.71
CA ASP A 114 4.86 6.77 -2.58
C ASP A 114 3.76 6.82 -1.53
N PHE A 115 3.86 7.76 -0.59
CA PHE A 115 3.06 7.75 0.64
C PHE A 115 1.56 7.78 0.39
N PHE A 116 1.11 8.62 -0.55
CA PHE A 116 -0.31 8.66 -0.81
C PHE A 116 -0.81 7.33 -1.39
N PHE A 117 -0.08 6.74 -2.32
CA PHE A 117 -0.50 5.48 -2.96
C PHE A 117 -0.44 4.28 -2.01
N ILE A 118 0.42 4.31 -0.99
CA ILE A 118 0.39 3.36 0.13
C ILE A 118 -0.87 3.57 1.00
N LEU A 119 -1.33 4.82 1.16
CA LEU A 119 -2.54 5.14 1.94
C LEU A 119 -3.84 5.01 1.13
N ALA A 120 -3.79 5.09 -0.20
CA ALA A 120 -4.96 5.16 -1.06
C ALA A 120 -5.96 4.01 -0.88
N PRO A 121 -5.56 2.73 -0.70
CA PRO A 121 -6.51 1.67 -0.37
C PRO A 121 -7.33 1.98 0.88
N ARG A 122 -6.69 2.49 1.94
CA ARG A 122 -7.37 2.85 3.20
C ARG A 122 -8.27 4.08 3.05
N VAL A 123 -7.94 5.01 2.15
CA VAL A 123 -8.82 6.14 1.79
C VAL A 123 -10.07 5.61 1.10
N VAL A 124 -9.92 4.70 0.15
CA VAL A 124 -11.06 4.04 -0.51
C VAL A 124 -11.91 3.30 0.52
N GLU A 125 -11.31 2.45 1.35
CA GLU A 125 -11.99 1.66 2.39
C GLU A 125 -12.71 2.52 3.43
N SER A 126 -12.31 3.78 3.62
CA SER A 126 -13.03 4.70 4.51
C SER A 126 -14.39 5.17 3.96
N MET A 127 -14.67 4.91 2.68
CA MET A 127 -15.88 5.35 1.98
C MET A 127 -16.77 4.19 1.51
N ILE A 128 -16.33 2.95 1.73
CA ILE A 128 -17.02 1.73 1.29
C ILE A 128 -17.10 0.73 2.45
N ASP A 129 -18.03 -0.23 2.36
CA ASP A 129 -18.27 -1.25 3.39
C ASP A 129 -17.62 -2.61 3.05
N GLU A 130 -16.63 -2.61 2.16
CA GLU A 130 -15.92 -3.80 1.73
C GLU A 130 -14.41 -3.54 1.63
N ASP A 131 -13.59 -4.58 1.54
CA ASP A 131 -12.16 -4.41 1.32
C ASP A 131 -11.84 -3.91 -0.09
N PHE A 132 -10.71 -3.24 -0.22
CA PHE A 132 -10.29 -2.58 -1.46
C PHE A 132 -10.19 -3.54 -2.66
N ALA A 133 -9.70 -4.77 -2.45
CA ALA A 133 -9.54 -5.75 -3.53
C ALA A 133 -10.90 -6.25 -4.03
N SER A 134 -11.83 -6.54 -3.10
CA SER A 134 -13.21 -6.93 -3.40
C SER A 134 -13.94 -5.83 -4.15
N TYR A 135 -13.77 -4.58 -3.72
CA TYR A 135 -14.36 -3.42 -4.41
C TYR A 135 -13.89 -3.34 -5.87
N LEU A 136 -12.58 -3.47 -6.14
CA LEU A 136 -12.06 -3.43 -7.50
C LEU A 136 -12.54 -4.62 -8.33
N GLN A 137 -12.58 -5.81 -7.74
CA GLN A 137 -13.06 -7.01 -8.43
C GLN A 137 -14.51 -6.79 -8.91
N LYS A 138 -15.40 -6.41 -8.01
CA LYS A 138 -16.84 -6.24 -8.23
C LYS A 138 -17.19 -5.10 -9.19
N HIS A 139 -16.49 -3.96 -9.05
CA HIS A 139 -16.85 -2.73 -9.75
C HIS A 139 -16.08 -2.48 -11.05
N PHE A 140 -14.98 -3.22 -11.28
CA PHE A 140 -14.16 -3.04 -12.47
C PHE A 140 -13.87 -4.36 -13.19
N TYR A 141 -13.30 -5.35 -12.51
CA TYR A 141 -12.78 -6.53 -13.20
C TYR A 141 -13.90 -7.45 -13.69
N ASP A 142 -14.90 -7.73 -12.84
CA ASP A 142 -16.05 -8.57 -13.23
C ASP A 142 -16.89 -7.93 -14.34
N PRO A 143 -17.28 -6.63 -14.28
CA PRO A 143 -18.05 -6.00 -15.34
C PRO A 143 -17.29 -5.93 -16.70
N LEU A 144 -15.96 -5.88 -16.66
CA LEU A 144 -15.11 -5.88 -17.86
C LEU A 144 -14.80 -7.28 -18.38
N GLY A 145 -15.26 -8.34 -17.71
CA GLY A 145 -14.89 -9.71 -18.04
C GLY A 145 -13.39 -10.02 -17.86
N ALA A 146 -12.69 -9.22 -17.04
CA ALA A 146 -11.24 -9.32 -16.82
C ALA A 146 -10.92 -10.44 -15.80
N THR A 147 -11.25 -11.68 -16.13
CA THR A 147 -11.23 -12.85 -15.23
C THR A 147 -9.85 -13.19 -14.67
N THR A 148 -8.78 -12.77 -15.35
CA THR A 148 -7.39 -13.04 -14.95
C THR A 148 -6.76 -11.89 -14.16
N VAL A 149 -7.42 -10.73 -14.08
CA VAL A 149 -6.96 -9.61 -13.25
C VAL A 149 -7.45 -9.79 -11.81
N THR A 150 -6.53 -9.85 -10.88
CA THR A 150 -6.87 -10.08 -9.46
C THR A 150 -5.77 -9.60 -8.52
N TYR A 151 -6.16 -9.28 -7.29
CA TYR A 151 -5.23 -9.17 -6.16
C TYR A 151 -4.87 -10.55 -5.64
N ASN A 152 -3.66 -10.67 -5.03
CA ASN A 152 -3.18 -11.94 -4.46
C ASN A 152 -3.33 -13.13 -5.43
N PRO A 153 -2.76 -13.08 -6.63
CA PRO A 153 -3.00 -14.07 -7.69
C PRO A 153 -2.65 -15.50 -7.27
N LEU A 154 -1.72 -15.68 -6.35
CA LEU A 154 -1.34 -16.99 -5.80
C LEU A 154 -2.45 -17.69 -4.98
N LEU A 155 -3.56 -17.00 -4.67
CA LEU A 155 -4.75 -17.62 -4.09
C LEU A 155 -5.65 -18.26 -5.14
N LYS A 156 -5.54 -17.82 -6.42
CA LYS A 156 -6.39 -18.26 -7.53
C LYS A 156 -5.64 -19.11 -8.56
N TYR A 157 -4.37 -18.82 -8.77
CA TYR A 157 -3.57 -19.40 -9.86
C TYR A 157 -2.30 -20.06 -9.34
N PRO A 158 -1.85 -21.17 -9.97
CA PRO A 158 -0.55 -21.76 -9.64
C PRO A 158 0.59 -20.81 -10.07
N PRO A 159 1.75 -20.86 -9.40
CA PRO A 159 2.90 -20.03 -9.76
C PRO A 159 3.29 -20.12 -11.23
N SER A 160 3.17 -21.29 -11.86
CA SER A 160 3.47 -21.52 -13.28
C SER A 160 2.65 -20.66 -14.25
N SER A 161 1.51 -20.14 -13.82
CA SER A 161 0.64 -19.25 -14.62
C SER A 161 0.92 -17.76 -14.42
N ILE A 162 1.87 -17.42 -13.56
CA ILE A 162 2.19 -16.04 -13.19
C ILE A 162 3.62 -15.75 -13.64
N VAL A 163 3.83 -14.63 -14.33
CA VAL A 163 5.18 -14.21 -14.74
C VAL A 163 5.89 -13.56 -13.57
N PRO A 164 7.14 -13.94 -13.25
CA PRO A 164 7.96 -13.22 -12.28
C PRO A 164 8.26 -11.80 -12.77
N THR A 165 8.27 -10.82 -11.87
CA THR A 165 8.52 -9.42 -12.23
C THR A 165 10.01 -9.07 -12.20
N GLU A 166 10.75 -9.59 -11.22
CA GLU A 166 12.19 -9.34 -11.07
C GLU A 166 12.85 -10.37 -10.14
N ASN A 167 14.17 -10.30 -10.04
CA ASN A 167 14.93 -10.90 -8.95
C ASN A 167 15.23 -9.84 -7.87
N ASP A 168 14.56 -9.91 -6.73
CA ASP A 168 14.78 -9.01 -5.61
C ASP A 168 16.00 -9.47 -4.80
N TYR A 169 17.10 -8.75 -4.93
CA TYR A 169 18.35 -8.99 -4.19
C TYR A 169 18.49 -8.13 -2.94
N LEU A 170 17.58 -7.17 -2.73
CA LEU A 170 17.65 -6.20 -1.64
C LEU A 170 16.91 -6.64 -0.39
N PHE A 171 15.76 -7.27 -0.57
CA PHE A 171 14.86 -7.58 0.53
C PHE A 171 14.46 -9.05 0.57
N ARG A 172 13.87 -9.61 -0.51
CA ARG A 172 13.36 -10.99 -0.52
C ARG A 172 14.43 -12.02 -0.83
N ASN A 173 15.51 -11.63 -1.52
CA ASN A 173 16.60 -12.48 -2.00
C ASN A 173 16.10 -13.65 -2.85
N LYS A 174 15.13 -13.39 -3.72
CA LYS A 174 14.51 -14.38 -4.61
C LYS A 174 13.69 -13.69 -5.71
N PRO A 175 13.23 -14.43 -6.75
CA PRO A 175 12.29 -13.90 -7.73
C PRO A 175 11.01 -13.41 -7.06
N VAL A 176 10.54 -12.23 -7.46
CA VAL A 176 9.23 -11.69 -7.08
C VAL A 176 8.19 -12.31 -8.00
N HIS A 177 7.35 -13.18 -7.45
CA HIS A 177 6.44 -14.01 -8.19
C HIS A 177 5.06 -14.03 -7.54
N GLY A 178 4.09 -13.38 -8.19
CA GLY A 178 2.71 -13.30 -7.71
C GLY A 178 2.52 -12.49 -6.42
N THR A 179 3.48 -11.63 -6.08
CA THR A 179 3.43 -10.67 -4.98
C THR A 179 3.77 -9.27 -5.50
N VAL A 180 3.52 -8.24 -4.70
CA VAL A 180 3.78 -6.87 -5.10
C VAL A 180 5.27 -6.63 -5.31
N HIS A 181 5.63 -6.03 -6.45
CA HIS A 181 7.01 -5.73 -6.84
C HIS A 181 7.69 -4.77 -5.85
N ASP A 182 7.10 -3.63 -5.57
CA ASP A 182 7.63 -2.64 -4.62
C ASP A 182 7.68 -3.20 -3.19
N GLU A 183 8.85 -3.16 -2.57
CA GLU A 183 9.09 -3.72 -1.23
C GLU A 183 8.27 -2.99 -0.15
N ASN A 184 8.11 -1.67 -0.27
CA ASN A 184 7.37 -0.89 0.71
C ASN A 184 5.86 -1.09 0.54
N ALA A 185 5.36 -1.13 -0.70
CA ALA A 185 3.95 -1.36 -0.98
C ALA A 185 3.51 -2.80 -0.69
N SER A 186 4.45 -3.76 -0.66
CA SER A 186 4.17 -5.16 -0.33
C SER A 186 3.93 -5.38 1.17
N MET A 187 4.30 -4.44 2.03
CA MET A 187 4.31 -4.51 3.48
C MET A 187 3.13 -3.74 4.09
#